data_93157a3c0bb3bfea0c77cf0a4450ae41
#
_entry.id   93157a3c0bb3bfea0c77cf0a4450ae41
#
_cell.length_a   1.000
_cell.length_b   1.000
_cell.length_c   1.000
_cell.angle_alpha   90.00
_cell.angle_beta   90.00
_cell.angle_gamma   90.00
#
_symmetry.space_group_name_H-M   'P 1'
#
loop_
_entity.id
_entity.type
_entity.pdbx_description
1 polymer ?
#
loop_
_entity_poly.entity_id
_entity_poly.type
_entity_poly.pdbx_seq_one_letter_code
_entity_poly.pdbx_strand_id
1 'polypeptide(L)' 'MKKLDIDIMNGDRFVKTLHYKYSPIFNLDLDEVEKFIREKVPTIRKGYKAILCGCWTNNYIYGREELTIRF' A
#
# COMPACT_ATOMS: atom_id res chain seq x y z
N MET A 1 -7.91 4.21 -14.41
CA MET A 1 -7.43 4.28 -13.02
C MET A 1 -6.27 3.37 -12.80
N LYS A 2 -5.38 3.76 -11.94
CA LYS A 2 -4.27 2.92 -11.59
C LYS A 2 -4.59 2.13 -10.35
N LYS A 3 -3.98 0.97 -10.23
CA LYS A 3 -4.23 0.08 -9.12
C LYS A 3 -2.94 -0.18 -8.37
N LEU A 4 -3.03 -0.16 -7.07
CA LEU A 4 -1.92 -0.42 -6.19
C LEU A 4 -2.25 -1.66 -5.39
N ASP A 5 -1.33 -2.61 -5.34
CA ASP A 5 -1.52 -3.79 -4.50
C ASP A 5 -0.76 -3.55 -3.20
N ILE A 6 -1.43 -3.82 -2.11
CA ILE A 6 -0.86 -3.56 -0.78
C ILE A 6 -0.82 -4.87 -0.02
N ASP A 7 0.39 -5.34 0.26
CA ASP A 7 0.56 -6.57 1.02
C ASP A 7 0.69 -6.20 2.48
N ILE A 8 -0.25 -6.70 3.28
CA ILE A 8 -0.25 -6.44 4.72
C ILE A 8 0.50 -7.56 5.41
N MET A 9 1.47 -7.18 6.21
CA MET A 9 2.32 -8.12 6.94
C MET A 9 2.26 -7.83 8.42
N ASN A 10 2.32 -8.87 9.22
CA ASN A 10 2.46 -8.74 10.66
C ASN A 10 3.83 -9.32 10.97
N GLY A 11 4.85 -8.47 11.06
CA GLY A 11 6.20 -8.94 11.13
C GLY A 11 6.53 -9.63 9.80
N ASP A 12 6.92 -10.86 9.87
CA ASP A 12 7.24 -11.64 8.66
C ASP A 12 6.07 -12.47 8.18
N ARG A 13 4.93 -12.36 8.84
CA ARG A 13 3.77 -13.17 8.47
C ARG A 13 2.89 -12.38 7.52
N PHE A 14 2.56 -12.99 6.40
CA PHE A 14 1.64 -12.39 5.44
C PHE A 14 0.22 -12.45 5.98
N VAL A 15 -0.52 -11.37 5.90
CA VAL A 15 -1.90 -11.30 6.37
C VAL A 15 -2.87 -11.34 5.20
N LYS A 16 -2.77 -10.35 4.32
CA LYS A 16 -3.64 -10.31 3.15
C LYS A 16 -3.15 -9.25 2.18
N THR A 17 -3.69 -9.28 0.98
CA THR A 17 -3.40 -8.26 -0.03
C THR A 17 -4.64 -7.41 -0.23
N LEU A 18 -4.47 -6.12 -0.25
CA LEU A 18 -5.53 -5.18 -0.56
C LEU A 18 -5.27 -4.57 -1.92
N HIS A 19 -6.33 -4.11 -2.55
CA HIS A 19 -6.22 -3.44 -3.84
C HIS A 19 -6.79 -2.03 -3.69
N TYR A 20 -5.99 -1.05 -4.03
CA TYR A 20 -6.37 0.34 -3.89
C TYR A 20 -6.35 0.99 -5.27
N LYS A 21 -7.43 1.61 -5.67
CA LYS A 21 -7.51 2.27 -6.96
C LYS A 21 -7.39 3.76 -6.77
N TYR A 22 -6.65 4.41 -7.62
CA TYR A 22 -6.49 5.85 -7.54
C TYR A 22 -6.42 6.45 -8.95
N SER A 23 -6.71 7.74 -9.02
CA SER A 23 -6.70 8.43 -10.29
C SER A 23 -5.27 8.71 -10.73
N PRO A 24 -4.92 8.45 -11.97
CA PRO A 24 -3.56 8.74 -12.44
C PRO A 24 -3.27 10.23 -12.55
N ILE A 25 -4.29 11.05 -12.42
CA ILE A 25 -4.10 12.49 -12.51
C ILE A 25 -3.49 13.06 -11.24
N PHE A 26 -3.75 12.40 -10.12
CA PHE A 26 -3.25 12.87 -8.85
C PHE A 26 -2.10 12.01 -8.37
N ASN A 27 -1.22 12.61 -7.59
CA ASN A 27 -0.17 11.85 -6.96
C ASN A 27 -0.79 10.94 -5.93
N LEU A 28 -0.13 9.82 -5.69
CA LEU A 28 -0.59 8.91 -4.67
C LEU A 28 -0.40 9.56 -3.30
N ASP A 29 -1.47 9.62 -2.54
CA ASP A 29 -1.45 10.22 -1.22
C ASP A 29 -1.33 9.09 -0.18
N LEU A 30 -0.17 9.02 0.46
CA LEU A 30 0.09 7.95 1.41
C LEU A 30 -0.80 8.04 2.64
N ASP A 31 -1.24 9.24 3.01
CA ASP A 31 -2.14 9.37 4.16
C ASP A 31 -3.50 8.73 3.83
N GLU A 32 -3.95 8.91 2.60
CA GLU A 32 -5.20 8.29 2.19
C GLU A 32 -5.05 6.78 2.08
N VAL A 33 -3.90 6.32 1.66
CA VAL A 33 -3.63 4.89 1.59
C VAL A 33 -3.64 4.31 3.01
N GLU A 34 -3.05 5.00 3.96
CA GLU A 34 -3.02 4.53 5.33
C GLU A 34 -4.43 4.45 5.90
N LYS A 35 -5.26 5.44 5.63
CA LYS A 35 -6.66 5.41 6.06
C LYS A 35 -7.39 4.22 5.47
N PHE A 36 -7.17 3.98 4.20
CA PHE A 36 -7.79 2.86 3.50
C PHE A 36 -7.38 1.54 4.17
N ILE A 37 -6.10 1.41 4.49
CA ILE A 37 -5.60 0.19 5.12
C ILE A 37 -6.26 0.01 6.49
N ARG A 38 -6.35 1.08 7.27
CA ARG A 38 -6.95 0.98 8.60
C ARG A 38 -8.43 0.61 8.53
N GLU A 39 -9.11 1.04 7.49
CA GLU A 39 -10.51 0.67 7.31
C GLU A 39 -10.67 -0.79 6.93
N LYS A 40 -9.79 -1.28 6.07
CA LYS A 40 -9.92 -2.65 5.57
C LYS A 40 -9.33 -3.68 6.52
N VAL A 41 -8.41 -3.28 7.36
CA VAL A 41 -7.76 -4.17 8.31
C VAL A 41 -7.84 -3.53 9.68
N PRO A 42 -9.01 -3.62 10.34
CA PRO A 42 -9.20 -2.96 11.64
C PRO A 42 -8.26 -3.47 12.73
N THR A 43 -7.66 -4.63 12.50
CA THR A 43 -6.74 -5.18 13.50
C THR A 43 -5.33 -4.62 13.36
N ILE A 44 -5.12 -3.71 12.44
CA ILE A 44 -3.79 -3.15 12.23
C ILE A 44 -3.29 -2.51 13.53
N ARG A 45 -2.05 -2.76 13.88
CA ARG A 45 -1.46 -2.23 15.10
C ARG A 45 0.05 -2.23 14.96
N LYS A 46 0.73 -1.76 15.98
CA LYS A 46 2.18 -1.69 15.96
C LYS A 46 2.77 -3.07 15.62
N GLY A 47 3.75 -3.06 14.77
CA GLY A 47 4.38 -4.30 14.30
C GLY A 47 3.90 -4.71 12.92
N TYR A 48 2.78 -4.16 12.48
CA TYR A 48 2.32 -4.43 11.13
C TYR A 48 3.04 -3.52 10.14
N LYS A 49 3.07 -3.93 8.91
CA LYS A 49 3.60 -3.09 7.83
C LYS A 49 2.80 -3.35 6.56
N ALA A 50 2.76 -2.37 5.70
CA ALA A 50 2.09 -2.49 4.41
C ALA A 50 3.12 -2.25 3.33
N ILE A 51 3.28 -3.21 2.45
CA ILE A 51 4.22 -3.10 1.35
C ILE A 51 3.42 -2.75 0.11
N LEU A 52 3.66 -1.57 -0.42
CA LEU A 52 2.93 -1.09 -1.56
C LEU A 52 3.63 -1.52 -2.84
N CYS A 53 3.04 -2.50 -3.49
CA CYS A 53 3.58 -3.03 -4.72
C CYS A 53 2.72 -2.53 -5.82
N GLY A 54 3.23 -1.73 -6.67
CA GLY A 54 2.34 -1.23 -7.59
C GLY A 54 2.68 -1.34 -8.97
N CYS A 55 1.74 -1.05 -9.72
CA CYS A 55 1.91 -0.78 -11.04
C CYS A 55 2.30 0.63 -11.14
N TRP A 56 3.39 0.94 -10.70
CA TRP A 56 3.87 2.28 -10.86
C TRP A 56 4.34 2.46 -12.24
N THR A 57 3.67 1.90 -13.12
CA THR A 57 4.18 1.72 -14.40
C THR A 57 4.83 2.87 -15.00
N ASN A 58 4.39 4.00 -14.72
CA ASN A 58 4.97 5.10 -15.32
C ASN A 58 5.93 5.75 -14.49
N ASN A 59 6.04 5.29 -13.31
CA ASN A 59 6.90 5.95 -12.44
C ASN A 59 7.99 5.08 -12.14
N TYR A 60 8.63 4.80 -13.15
CA TYR A 60 9.66 3.98 -12.98
C TYR A 60 10.67 4.48 -12.13
N ILE A 61 10.55 5.60 -11.70
CA ILE A 61 11.38 6.08 -10.71
C ILE A 61 11.27 5.17 -9.56
N TYR A 62 10.07 4.70 -9.34
CA TYR A 62 9.91 3.82 -8.28
C TYR A 62 9.94 2.44 -8.77
N GLY A 63 10.31 2.27 -9.98
CA GLY A 63 10.08 1.09 -10.68
C GLY A 63 10.31 -0.20 -10.00
N ARG A 64 11.30 -0.28 -9.24
CA ARG A 64 11.54 -1.50 -8.60
C ARG A 64 11.53 -1.36 -7.15
N GLU A 65 11.28 -0.19 -6.68
CA GLU A 65 11.30 0.05 -5.28
C GLU A 65 9.93 -0.13 -4.72
N GLU A 66 9.86 -0.73 -3.58
CA GLU A 66 8.62 -0.90 -2.86
C GLU A 66 8.58 0.13 -1.77
N LEU A 67 7.44 0.73 -1.59
CA LEU A 67 7.24 1.62 -0.46
C LEU A 67 6.64 0.80 0.66
N THR A 68 7.07 1.08 1.86
CA THR A 68 6.56 0.37 3.03
C THR A 68 6.04 1.37 4.05
N ILE A 69 4.81 1.15 4.50
CA ILE A 69 4.24 1.94 5.58
C ILE A 69 4.31 1.09 6.83
N ARG A 70 4.92 1.60 7.87
CA ARG A 70 5.04 0.87 9.13
C ARG A 70 4.08 1.43 10.14
N PHE A 71 3.43 0.56 10.87
CA PHE A 71 2.43 0.95 11.85
C PHE A 71 2.93 0.79 13.28
#